data_f410179c516d10c89c5d5713ba1ec499
#
_entry.id   f410179c516d10c89c5d5713ba1ec499
#
_cell.length_a   1.000
_cell.length_b   1.000
_cell.length_c   1.000
_cell.angle_alpha   90.00
_cell.angle_beta   90.00
_cell.angle_gamma   90.00
#
_symmetry.space_group_name_H-M   'P 1'
#
loop_
_entity.id
_entity.type
_entity.pdbx_description
1 polymer ?
#
loop_
_entity_poly.entity_id
_entity_poly.type
_entity_poly.pdbx_seq_one_letter_code
_entity_poly.pdbx_strand_id
1 'polypeptide(L)'
;MLSYEKNFSPRRSDGRFVSTMAAHMEFLRRLKPELALPEELTRESFACYQERVKAKLRELLGMPEFTPQPPPVRLWREERDGYRLEKWEFYPDDYAAVPFLVLIPEGASAAHPVPGVLCLPGSNHSKESLAGEPLPPHPEWPQNRFPERNAQALHMVRNGMAAFAFDNPAIGECALHAAPEFGELQGMTRVQMCHGLLDSGACYVGLATFQKLCFLEHLERFDFVDPERIAISSHSLGTETAIATGLLCNRIKAIVFNDFLHDDRRRYVSVTEEPEREMIQDIGNWHIIPGKMRYFAFQDLCAAFAPRYLALTEGGAEEFLSVVERAYRVCGASDHLQITFYPAYADPATRIMHEPVPLFGLSKADYYTKYSYVVVPDHSFRAEPALKLLKRCFGLEQSRA
;
A
#
# COMPACT_ATOMS: atom_id res chain seq x y z
N MET A 1 -15.34 34.84 -38.66
CA MET A 1 -15.16 33.95 -37.52
C MET A 1 -14.53 32.65 -38.09
N LEU A 2 -13.36 32.32 -37.65
CA LEU A 2 -12.73 31.02 -38.04
C LEU A 2 -13.56 29.89 -37.45
N SER A 3 -13.91 28.88 -38.26
CA SER A 3 -14.66 27.74 -37.70
C SER A 3 -13.78 26.99 -36.71
N TYR A 4 -14.40 26.52 -35.62
CA TYR A 4 -13.74 25.72 -34.58
C TYR A 4 -12.93 24.56 -35.17
N GLU A 5 -13.50 23.86 -36.14
CA GLU A 5 -12.89 22.72 -36.86
C GLU A 5 -11.60 23.04 -37.59
N LYS A 6 -11.44 24.27 -38.08
CA LYS A 6 -10.21 24.71 -38.78
C LYS A 6 -9.07 25.01 -37.79
N ASN A 7 -9.40 25.38 -36.55
CA ASN A 7 -8.41 25.82 -35.55
C ASN A 7 -8.03 24.73 -34.57
N PHE A 8 -8.88 23.73 -34.39
CA PHE A 8 -8.71 22.70 -33.36
C PHE A 8 -8.63 21.30 -33.96
N SER A 9 -7.49 20.95 -34.50
CA SER A 9 -7.20 19.58 -34.90
C SER A 9 -6.51 18.86 -33.73
N PRO A 10 -7.14 17.86 -33.08
CA PRO A 10 -6.54 17.14 -31.96
C PRO A 10 -5.31 16.34 -32.38
N ARG A 11 -5.23 15.94 -33.66
CA ARG A 11 -4.13 15.15 -34.19
C ARG A 11 -3.71 15.68 -35.57
N ARG A 12 -2.41 15.81 -35.75
CA ARG A 12 -1.81 16.21 -37.04
C ARG A 12 -1.50 14.99 -37.90
N SER A 13 -1.35 15.21 -39.23
CA SER A 13 -0.95 14.16 -40.17
C SER A 13 0.45 13.58 -39.88
N ASP A 14 1.32 14.36 -39.21
CA ASP A 14 2.65 13.94 -38.78
C ASP A 14 2.63 13.13 -37.45
N GLY A 15 1.45 12.80 -36.92
CA GLY A 15 1.27 12.04 -35.69
C GLY A 15 1.43 12.82 -34.40
N ARG A 16 1.72 14.13 -34.46
CA ARG A 16 1.82 15.00 -33.28
C ARG A 16 0.44 15.43 -32.78
N PHE A 17 0.33 15.71 -31.50
CA PHE A 17 -0.87 16.25 -30.90
C PHE A 17 -0.74 17.76 -30.68
N VAL A 18 -1.77 18.53 -30.97
CA VAL A 18 -1.90 19.94 -30.56
C VAL A 18 -2.29 20.01 -29.08
N SER A 19 -3.14 19.09 -28.60
CA SER A 19 -3.48 18.96 -27.19
C SER A 19 -2.26 18.52 -26.37
N THR A 20 -1.85 19.36 -25.42
CA THR A 20 -0.76 19.05 -24.48
C THR A 20 -1.09 17.82 -23.64
N MET A 21 -2.37 17.67 -23.22
CA MET A 21 -2.81 16.50 -22.46
C MET A 21 -2.64 15.22 -23.29
N ALA A 22 -3.11 15.21 -24.54
CA ALA A 22 -2.97 14.03 -25.41
C ALA A 22 -1.49 13.69 -25.68
N ALA A 23 -0.64 14.69 -25.86
CA ALA A 23 0.80 14.49 -25.99
C ALA A 23 1.41 13.90 -24.71
N HIS A 24 0.98 14.37 -23.53
CA HIS A 24 1.44 13.83 -22.25
C HIS A 24 0.96 12.38 -22.02
N MET A 25 -0.28 12.05 -22.35
CA MET A 25 -0.81 10.69 -22.29
C MET A 25 0.01 9.74 -23.18
N GLU A 26 0.33 10.17 -24.41
CA GLU A 26 1.17 9.38 -25.33
C GLU A 26 2.60 9.24 -24.80
N PHE A 27 3.15 10.27 -24.15
CA PHE A 27 4.44 10.18 -23.46
C PHE A 27 4.40 9.11 -22.34
N LEU A 28 3.39 9.14 -21.47
CA LEU A 28 3.25 8.14 -20.41
C LEU A 28 3.11 6.72 -20.95
N ARG A 29 2.34 6.55 -22.03
CA ARG A 29 2.16 5.26 -22.68
C ARG A 29 3.47 4.68 -23.22
N ARG A 30 4.37 5.53 -23.70
CA ARG A 30 5.68 5.13 -24.26
C ARG A 30 6.79 5.05 -23.22
N LEU A 31 6.54 5.55 -22.02
CA LEU A 31 7.53 5.59 -20.96
C LEU A 31 7.91 4.16 -20.54
N LYS A 32 9.19 3.83 -20.66
CA LYS A 32 9.75 2.56 -20.19
C LYS A 32 10.51 2.82 -18.90
N PRO A 33 10.19 2.12 -17.81
CA PRO A 33 10.93 2.29 -16.55
C PRO A 33 12.38 1.83 -16.68
N GLU A 34 13.31 2.63 -16.17
CA GLU A 34 14.75 2.33 -16.23
C GLU A 34 15.16 1.13 -15.36
N LEU A 35 14.37 0.85 -14.32
CA LEU A 35 14.54 -0.26 -13.39
C LEU A 35 13.38 -1.26 -13.48
N ALA A 36 12.74 -1.40 -14.65
CA ALA A 36 11.87 -2.54 -14.90
C ALA A 36 12.66 -3.85 -14.72
N LEU A 37 12.00 -4.88 -14.18
CA LEU A 37 12.66 -6.18 -13.99
C LEU A 37 13.15 -6.72 -15.34
N PRO A 38 14.45 -6.98 -15.52
CA PRO A 38 15.00 -7.48 -16.79
C PRO A 38 14.33 -8.78 -17.23
N GLU A 39 14.23 -8.98 -18.55
CA GLU A 39 13.71 -10.25 -19.11
C GLU A 39 14.65 -11.41 -18.80
N GLU A 40 15.95 -11.22 -19.05
CA GLU A 40 16.99 -12.16 -18.68
C GLU A 40 17.47 -11.87 -17.27
N LEU A 41 17.27 -12.83 -16.38
CA LEU A 41 17.53 -12.68 -14.97
C LEU A 41 18.19 -13.95 -14.41
N THR A 42 19.34 -13.75 -13.76
CA THR A 42 19.99 -14.78 -12.92
C THR A 42 19.85 -14.39 -11.44
N ARG A 43 20.12 -15.31 -10.54
CA ARG A 43 20.10 -15.03 -9.10
C ARG A 43 21.10 -13.94 -8.71
N GLU A 44 22.26 -13.90 -9.36
CA GLU A 44 23.29 -12.90 -9.11
C GLU A 44 22.88 -11.52 -9.62
N SER A 45 22.41 -11.42 -10.88
CA SER A 45 21.94 -10.16 -11.46
C SER A 45 20.71 -9.63 -10.73
N PHE A 46 19.88 -10.51 -10.15
CA PHE A 46 18.74 -10.13 -9.35
C PHE A 46 19.13 -9.42 -8.05
N ALA A 47 20.16 -9.89 -7.34
CA ALA A 47 20.64 -9.20 -6.14
C ALA A 47 21.10 -7.77 -6.44
N CYS A 48 21.83 -7.56 -7.54
CA CYS A 48 22.21 -6.22 -8.00
C CYS A 48 21.00 -5.36 -8.36
N TYR A 49 20.01 -5.95 -9.01
CA TYR A 49 18.74 -5.28 -9.33
C TYR A 49 18.01 -4.81 -8.08
N GLN A 50 17.89 -5.67 -7.06
CA GLN A 50 17.24 -5.32 -5.79
C GLN A 50 17.88 -4.11 -5.13
N GLU A 51 19.21 -4.06 -5.04
CA GLU A 51 19.91 -2.94 -4.43
C GLU A 51 19.72 -1.64 -5.22
N ARG A 52 19.68 -1.68 -6.55
CA ARG A 52 19.38 -0.52 -7.39
C ARG A 52 17.95 -0.01 -7.17
N VAL A 53 16.97 -0.91 -7.09
CA VAL A 53 15.56 -0.57 -6.82
C VAL A 53 15.44 0.07 -5.44
N LYS A 54 16.02 -0.53 -4.39
CA LYS A 54 15.99 0.00 -3.02
C LYS A 54 16.64 1.38 -2.92
N ALA A 55 17.81 1.57 -3.53
CA ALA A 55 18.52 2.83 -3.52
C ALA A 55 17.70 3.94 -4.19
N LYS A 56 17.12 3.65 -5.37
CA LYS A 56 16.29 4.61 -6.10
C LYS A 56 14.97 4.89 -5.36
N LEU A 57 14.33 3.87 -4.80
CA LEU A 57 13.12 4.06 -3.99
C LEU A 57 13.40 4.97 -2.79
N ARG A 58 14.48 4.74 -2.05
CA ARG A 58 14.89 5.59 -0.92
C ARG A 58 15.08 7.06 -1.35
N GLU A 59 15.74 7.28 -2.48
CA GLU A 59 15.91 8.62 -3.06
C GLU A 59 14.58 9.31 -3.36
N LEU A 60 13.66 8.59 -4.05
CA LEU A 60 12.39 9.15 -4.51
C LEU A 60 11.38 9.42 -3.38
N LEU A 61 11.49 8.69 -2.27
CA LEU A 61 10.59 8.87 -1.13
C LEU A 61 10.79 10.22 -0.42
N GLY A 62 11.96 10.85 -0.54
CA GLY A 62 12.25 12.16 0.07
C GLY A 62 12.03 12.14 1.58
N MET A 63 12.40 11.05 2.26
CA MET A 63 12.21 10.90 3.69
C MET A 63 13.11 11.88 4.47
N PRO A 64 12.64 12.39 5.64
CA PRO A 64 13.50 13.12 6.57
C PRO A 64 14.71 12.29 7.02
N GLU A 65 15.72 12.96 7.56
CA GLU A 65 16.82 12.29 8.26
C GLU A 65 16.34 11.65 9.55
N PHE A 66 16.87 10.45 9.85
CA PHE A 66 16.59 9.78 11.11
C PHE A 66 17.37 10.43 12.24
N THR A 67 16.65 10.90 13.26
CA THR A 67 17.21 11.43 14.49
C THR A 67 16.82 10.55 15.68
N PRO A 68 17.68 10.34 16.67
CA PRO A 68 17.33 9.59 17.86
C PRO A 68 16.13 10.20 18.58
N GLN A 69 15.12 9.40 18.84
CA GLN A 69 13.88 9.82 19.49
C GLN A 69 13.64 9.07 20.80
N PRO A 70 12.85 9.63 21.73
CA PRO A 70 12.44 8.91 22.92
C PRO A 70 11.69 7.61 22.59
N PRO A 71 11.75 6.59 23.47
CA PRO A 71 11.01 5.37 23.25
C PRO A 71 9.50 5.60 23.30
N PRO A 72 8.71 4.74 22.63
CA PRO A 72 7.26 4.78 22.69
C PRO A 72 6.71 4.75 24.11
N VAL A 73 5.60 5.44 24.33
CA VAL A 73 4.92 5.57 25.62
C VAL A 73 3.53 4.95 25.53
N ARG A 74 3.19 4.10 26.53
CA ARG A 74 1.84 3.56 26.64
C ARG A 74 0.92 4.57 27.33
N LEU A 75 -0.20 4.91 26.66
CA LEU A 75 -1.17 5.87 27.14
C LEU A 75 -2.23 5.20 28.04
N TRP A 76 -2.75 4.04 27.60
CA TRP A 76 -3.72 3.25 28.35
C TRP A 76 -3.70 1.77 27.94
N ARG A 77 -4.40 0.96 28.70
CA ARG A 77 -4.56 -0.49 28.52
C ARG A 77 -5.95 -0.92 28.93
N GLU A 78 -6.54 -1.83 28.16
CA GLU A 78 -7.81 -2.47 28.44
C GLU A 78 -7.77 -3.95 28.09
N GLU A 79 -8.48 -4.78 28.84
CA GLU A 79 -8.65 -6.18 28.51
C GLU A 79 -9.84 -6.37 27.58
N ARG A 80 -9.72 -7.28 26.63
CA ARG A 80 -10.74 -7.70 25.67
C ARG A 80 -10.87 -9.22 25.71
N ASP A 81 -11.91 -9.76 25.05
CA ASP A 81 -12.10 -11.20 24.93
C ASP A 81 -10.97 -11.83 24.08
N GLY A 82 -10.09 -12.61 24.74
CA GLY A 82 -8.96 -13.31 24.14
C GLY A 82 -7.74 -12.44 23.79
N TYR A 83 -7.74 -11.14 24.10
CA TYR A 83 -6.58 -10.29 23.86
C TYR A 83 -6.58 -9.04 24.78
N ARG A 84 -5.43 -8.38 24.84
CA ARG A 84 -5.26 -7.09 25.50
C ARG A 84 -5.14 -6.00 24.45
N LEU A 85 -5.87 -4.91 24.61
CA LEU A 85 -5.79 -3.71 23.77
C LEU A 85 -5.02 -2.62 24.51
N GLU A 86 -4.01 -2.07 23.87
CA GLU A 86 -3.22 -0.96 24.42
C GLU A 86 -3.15 0.18 23.42
N LYS A 87 -3.20 1.43 23.88
CA LYS A 87 -2.88 2.60 23.08
C LYS A 87 -1.51 3.10 23.46
N TRP A 88 -0.72 3.37 22.43
CA TRP A 88 0.63 3.87 22.54
C TRP A 88 0.83 5.07 21.62
N GLU A 89 1.88 5.83 21.86
CA GLU A 89 2.40 6.82 20.92
C GLU A 89 3.91 6.65 20.75
N PHE A 90 4.44 6.99 19.59
CA PHE A 90 5.87 7.09 19.31
C PHE A 90 6.16 8.40 18.57
N TYR A 91 7.44 8.76 18.54
CA TYR A 91 7.91 10.05 18.07
C TYR A 91 8.85 9.82 16.88
N PRO A 92 8.42 10.07 15.62
CA PRO A 92 9.31 9.92 14.46
C PRO A 92 10.33 11.05 14.32
N ASP A 93 10.01 12.23 14.87
CA ASP A 93 10.82 13.45 14.86
C ASP A 93 10.48 14.34 16.08
N ASP A 94 11.08 15.53 16.13
CA ASP A 94 10.89 16.48 17.24
C ASP A 94 9.52 17.18 17.26
N TYR A 95 8.67 16.95 16.25
CA TYR A 95 7.42 17.68 16.06
C TYR A 95 6.20 16.80 16.14
N ALA A 96 6.33 15.50 15.87
CA ALA A 96 5.23 14.59 15.72
C ALA A 96 5.15 13.54 16.83
N ALA A 97 3.94 13.36 17.36
CA ALA A 97 3.55 12.17 18.10
C ALA A 97 2.59 11.35 17.22
N VAL A 98 2.87 10.07 17.03
CA VAL A 98 2.06 9.17 16.23
C VAL A 98 1.39 8.14 17.12
N PRO A 99 0.07 8.25 17.36
CA PRO A 99 -0.66 7.29 18.15
C PRO A 99 -0.92 6.00 17.37
N PHE A 100 -0.90 4.87 18.07
CA PHE A 100 -1.22 3.56 17.51
C PHE A 100 -1.87 2.65 18.54
N LEU A 101 -2.57 1.64 18.08
CA LEU A 101 -3.16 0.60 18.91
C LEU A 101 -2.35 -0.69 18.80
N VAL A 102 -2.21 -1.39 19.91
CA VAL A 102 -1.56 -2.70 19.97
C VAL A 102 -2.55 -3.71 20.50
N LEU A 103 -2.79 -4.75 19.71
CA LEU A 103 -3.61 -5.89 20.10
C LEU A 103 -2.66 -7.05 20.43
N ILE A 104 -2.69 -7.52 21.66
CA ILE A 104 -1.74 -8.51 22.19
C ILE A 104 -2.51 -9.77 22.55
N PRO A 105 -2.24 -10.92 21.89
CA PRO A 105 -2.97 -12.16 22.18
C PRO A 105 -2.75 -12.62 23.62
N GLU A 106 -3.77 -13.28 24.18
CA GLU A 106 -3.66 -13.89 25.50
C GLU A 106 -2.45 -14.84 25.56
N GLY A 107 -1.71 -14.80 26.67
CA GLY A 107 -0.50 -15.60 26.89
C GLY A 107 0.78 -15.05 26.26
N ALA A 108 0.72 -14.05 25.39
CA ALA A 108 1.91 -13.41 24.83
C ALA A 108 2.69 -12.64 25.91
N SER A 109 4.00 -12.90 26.01
CA SER A 109 4.89 -12.35 27.04
C SER A 109 6.34 -12.47 26.60
N ALA A 110 7.27 -11.88 27.35
CA ALA A 110 8.71 -12.06 27.13
C ALA A 110 9.18 -13.54 27.17
N ALA A 111 8.48 -14.38 27.95
CA ALA A 111 8.75 -15.83 27.99
C ALA A 111 8.11 -16.58 26.81
N HIS A 112 7.07 -16.04 26.22
CA HIS A 112 6.32 -16.64 25.11
C HIS A 112 6.05 -15.57 24.04
N PRO A 113 7.10 -15.09 23.31
CA PRO A 113 6.94 -14.06 22.32
C PRO A 113 6.22 -14.60 21.07
N VAL A 114 5.34 -13.78 20.52
CA VAL A 114 4.53 -14.09 19.34
C VAL A 114 4.98 -13.28 18.12
N PRO A 115 4.64 -13.69 16.89
CA PRO A 115 4.90 -12.85 15.72
C PRO A 115 4.25 -11.47 15.82
N GLY A 116 4.91 -10.45 15.28
CA GLY A 116 4.41 -9.08 15.20
C GLY A 116 3.95 -8.70 13.80
N VAL A 117 2.79 -8.08 13.67
CA VAL A 117 2.23 -7.64 12.39
C VAL A 117 1.89 -6.15 12.45
N LEU A 118 2.55 -5.35 11.61
CA LEU A 118 2.16 -3.96 11.38
C LEU A 118 0.95 -3.94 10.45
N CYS A 119 -0.16 -3.35 10.89
CA CYS A 119 -1.40 -3.25 10.11
C CYS A 119 -1.55 -1.83 9.57
N LEU A 120 -1.52 -1.71 8.24
CA LEU A 120 -1.56 -0.44 7.52
C LEU A 120 -2.89 -0.29 6.78
N PRO A 121 -3.64 0.81 7.02
CA PRO A 121 -4.99 0.97 6.52
C PRO A 121 -5.05 1.43 5.06
N GLY A 122 -6.22 1.24 4.44
CA GLY A 122 -6.60 1.93 3.21
C GLY A 122 -6.77 3.43 3.42
N SER A 123 -7.05 4.17 2.34
CA SER A 123 -7.06 5.65 2.31
C SER A 123 -7.96 6.29 3.36
N ASN A 124 -9.01 5.60 3.74
CA ASN A 124 -10.08 6.13 4.58
C ASN A 124 -10.35 5.29 5.82
N HIS A 125 -9.37 4.55 6.31
CA HIS A 125 -9.51 3.76 7.53
C HIS A 125 -8.52 4.24 8.58
N SER A 126 -8.92 4.17 9.84
CA SER A 126 -8.11 4.53 10.98
C SER A 126 -7.64 3.28 11.75
N LYS A 127 -6.77 3.48 12.73
CA LYS A 127 -6.32 2.41 13.66
C LYS A 127 -7.47 1.75 14.40
N GLU A 128 -8.53 2.51 14.74
CA GLU A 128 -9.74 1.96 15.36
C GLU A 128 -10.45 1.01 14.40
N SER A 129 -10.59 1.37 13.12
CA SER A 129 -11.14 0.47 12.09
C SER A 129 -10.37 -0.84 12.00
N LEU A 130 -9.03 -0.76 12.06
CA LEU A 130 -8.16 -1.95 12.02
C LEU A 130 -8.30 -2.81 13.27
N ALA A 131 -8.52 -2.19 14.43
CA ALA A 131 -8.70 -2.88 15.70
C ALA A 131 -10.12 -3.45 15.90
N GLY A 132 -11.07 -3.10 15.02
CA GLY A 132 -12.48 -3.45 15.19
C GLY A 132 -13.18 -2.64 16.28
N GLU A 133 -12.62 -1.50 16.66
CA GLU A 133 -13.17 -0.60 17.68
C GLU A 133 -14.16 0.40 17.03
N PRO A 134 -15.12 0.92 17.79
CA PRO A 134 -16.03 1.95 17.31
C PRO A 134 -15.29 3.19 16.83
N LEU A 135 -15.76 3.77 15.72
CA LEU A 135 -15.25 5.05 15.25
C LEU A 135 -15.89 6.19 16.03
N PRO A 136 -15.14 7.28 16.29
CA PRO A 136 -15.73 8.49 16.82
C PRO A 136 -16.86 8.99 15.92
N PRO A 137 -17.94 9.54 16.48
CA PRO A 137 -19.05 10.10 15.71
C PRO A 137 -18.65 11.45 15.11
N HIS A 138 -17.85 11.44 14.06
CA HIS A 138 -17.41 12.65 13.35
C HIS A 138 -17.76 12.54 11.87
N PRO A 139 -18.37 13.57 11.25
CA PRO A 139 -18.82 13.53 9.85
C PRO A 139 -17.68 13.33 8.83
N GLU A 140 -16.46 13.69 9.18
CA GLU A 140 -15.28 13.52 8.32
C GLU A 140 -14.61 12.13 8.46
N TRP A 141 -15.02 11.34 9.45
CA TRP A 141 -14.54 9.97 9.56
C TRP A 141 -15.28 9.12 8.54
N PRO A 142 -14.58 8.59 7.55
CA PRO A 142 -15.22 7.83 6.51
C PRO A 142 -15.89 6.59 7.08
N GLN A 143 -17.12 6.36 6.68
CA GLN A 143 -17.84 5.17 7.06
C GLN A 143 -17.13 3.94 6.51
N ASN A 144 -16.70 3.07 7.40
CA ASN A 144 -16.14 1.79 7.02
C ASN A 144 -17.25 0.89 6.45
N ARG A 145 -17.25 0.72 5.13
CA ARG A 145 -18.26 -0.06 4.42
C ARG A 145 -18.25 -1.55 4.79
N PHE A 146 -17.10 -2.06 5.24
CA PHE A 146 -16.90 -3.45 5.62
C PHE A 146 -16.16 -3.55 6.95
N PRO A 147 -16.79 -3.13 8.09
CA PRO A 147 -16.09 -3.00 9.36
C PRO A 147 -15.43 -4.31 9.82
N GLU A 148 -16.15 -5.42 9.72
CA GLU A 148 -15.61 -6.72 10.12
C GLU A 148 -14.45 -7.20 9.23
N ARG A 149 -14.55 -7.00 7.90
CA ARG A 149 -13.49 -7.40 6.97
C ARG A 149 -12.23 -6.56 7.16
N ASN A 150 -12.40 -5.25 7.33
CA ASN A 150 -11.30 -4.30 7.41
C ASN A 150 -10.64 -4.24 8.79
N ALA A 151 -11.11 -5.00 9.77
CA ALA A 151 -10.52 -5.13 11.10
C ALA A 151 -9.24 -5.99 11.07
N GLN A 152 -8.24 -5.58 10.29
CA GLN A 152 -7.00 -6.34 10.05
C GLN A 152 -6.33 -6.78 11.34
N ALA A 153 -6.13 -5.86 12.29
CA ALA A 153 -5.44 -6.14 13.55
C ALA A 153 -6.22 -7.14 14.40
N LEU A 154 -7.55 -7.06 14.40
CA LEU A 154 -8.40 -8.01 15.10
C LEU A 154 -8.29 -9.42 14.48
N HIS A 155 -8.18 -9.53 13.14
CA HIS A 155 -7.92 -10.81 12.49
C HIS A 155 -6.57 -11.39 12.90
N MET A 156 -5.51 -10.56 12.99
CA MET A 156 -4.18 -11.01 13.36
C MET A 156 -4.14 -11.50 14.81
N VAL A 157 -4.66 -10.71 15.77
CA VAL A 157 -4.61 -11.07 17.19
C VAL A 157 -5.40 -12.34 17.51
N ARG A 158 -6.57 -12.53 16.90
CA ARG A 158 -7.35 -13.75 17.01
C ARG A 158 -6.68 -15.01 16.43
N ASN A 159 -5.61 -14.81 15.68
CA ASN A 159 -4.79 -15.89 15.12
C ASN A 159 -3.39 -15.97 15.76
N GLY A 160 -3.22 -15.46 16.98
CA GLY A 160 -2.02 -15.63 17.78
C GLY A 160 -0.84 -14.74 17.39
N MET A 161 -1.09 -13.64 16.70
CA MET A 161 -0.08 -12.64 16.30
C MET A 161 -0.36 -11.31 16.99
N ALA A 162 0.65 -10.67 17.57
CA ALA A 162 0.52 -9.30 18.07
C ALA A 162 0.35 -8.35 16.88
N ALA A 163 -0.61 -7.43 16.94
CA ALA A 163 -0.94 -6.54 15.85
C ALA A 163 -0.79 -5.07 16.25
N PHE A 164 -0.08 -4.31 15.43
CA PHE A 164 0.15 -2.88 15.58
C PHE A 164 -0.67 -2.12 14.54
N ALA A 165 -1.75 -1.50 14.98
CA ALA A 165 -2.67 -0.76 14.10
C ALA A 165 -2.31 0.71 14.07
N PHE A 166 -2.00 1.24 12.87
CA PHE A 166 -1.59 2.62 12.67
C PHE A 166 -2.65 3.40 11.90
N ASP A 167 -2.71 4.71 12.14
CA ASP A 167 -3.34 5.64 11.21
C ASP A 167 -2.42 5.90 10.00
N ASN A 168 -3.02 6.25 8.87
CA ASN A 168 -2.30 6.92 7.80
C ASN A 168 -2.05 8.40 8.22
N PRO A 169 -0.98 9.06 7.75
CA PRO A 169 -0.77 10.48 8.00
C PRO A 169 -2.00 11.32 7.61
N ALA A 170 -2.35 12.29 8.43
CA ALA A 170 -3.52 13.17 8.28
C ALA A 170 -4.88 12.44 8.22
N ILE A 171 -5.00 11.25 8.80
CA ILE A 171 -6.23 10.48 8.93
C ILE A 171 -6.44 10.08 10.38
N GLY A 172 -7.70 9.93 10.78
CA GLY A 172 -8.05 9.53 12.13
C GLY A 172 -7.59 10.56 13.17
N GLU A 173 -6.93 10.10 14.22
CA GLU A 173 -6.38 10.97 15.27
C GLU A 173 -5.21 11.83 14.77
N CYS A 174 -4.58 11.45 13.66
CA CYS A 174 -3.51 12.23 13.02
C CYS A 174 -4.04 13.32 12.08
N ALA A 175 -5.35 13.53 12.00
CA ALA A 175 -5.95 14.58 11.17
C ALA A 175 -5.99 15.92 11.91
N LEU A 176 -5.95 17.03 11.14
CA LEU A 176 -5.91 18.37 11.71
C LEU A 176 -7.16 18.71 12.55
N HIS A 177 -8.33 18.19 12.19
CA HIS A 177 -9.56 18.40 12.95
C HIS A 177 -9.51 17.81 14.37
N ALA A 178 -8.56 16.93 14.66
CA ALA A 178 -8.33 16.42 16.01
C ALA A 178 -7.51 17.38 16.89
N ALA A 179 -6.99 18.49 16.34
CA ALA A 179 -6.19 19.48 17.02
C ALA A 179 -7.02 20.75 17.33
N PRO A 180 -7.56 20.91 18.56
CA PRO A 180 -8.49 21.99 18.89
C PRO A 180 -7.93 23.40 18.68
N GLU A 181 -6.62 23.57 18.78
CA GLU A 181 -5.90 24.82 18.61
C GLU A 181 -5.98 25.39 17.18
N PHE A 182 -6.28 24.57 16.19
CA PHE A 182 -6.40 24.99 14.80
C PHE A 182 -7.86 25.25 14.37
N GLY A 183 -8.82 25.12 15.30
CA GLY A 183 -10.23 25.42 15.06
C GLY A 183 -10.89 24.51 14.04
N GLU A 184 -11.93 25.02 13.39
CA GLU A 184 -12.76 24.28 12.41
C GLU A 184 -12.13 24.24 10.99
N LEU A 185 -10.84 24.00 10.85
CA LEU A 185 -10.24 23.81 9.53
C LEU A 185 -10.64 22.44 8.98
N GLN A 186 -11.78 22.40 8.30
CA GLN A 186 -12.40 21.18 7.80
C GLN A 186 -11.86 20.75 6.45
N GLY A 187 -11.68 19.45 6.29
CA GLY A 187 -11.85 18.72 5.01
C GLY A 187 -10.70 18.71 4.02
N MET A 188 -9.67 19.55 4.13
CA MET A 188 -8.64 19.67 3.07
C MET A 188 -7.23 19.22 3.48
N THR A 189 -7.06 18.74 4.66
CA THR A 189 -5.76 18.64 5.33
C THR A 189 -4.77 17.67 4.69
N ARG A 190 -5.23 16.49 4.26
CA ARG A 190 -4.35 15.52 3.57
C ARG A 190 -3.86 16.02 2.21
N VAL A 191 -4.75 16.62 1.42
CA VAL A 191 -4.39 17.16 0.10
C VAL A 191 -3.39 18.30 0.23
N GLN A 192 -3.62 19.23 1.15
CA GLN A 192 -2.70 20.35 1.41
C GLN A 192 -1.34 19.86 1.91
N MET A 193 -1.33 18.90 2.83
CA MET A 193 -0.09 18.28 3.30
C MET A 193 0.67 17.62 2.14
N CYS A 194 -0.01 16.90 1.25
CA CYS A 194 0.62 16.30 0.08
C CYS A 194 1.22 17.35 -0.86
N HIS A 195 0.55 18.50 -1.07
CA HIS A 195 1.12 19.59 -1.87
C HIS A 195 2.41 20.13 -1.24
N GLY A 196 2.40 20.40 0.06
CA GLY A 196 3.59 20.85 0.78
C GLY A 196 4.74 19.83 0.73
N LEU A 197 4.44 18.55 0.89
CA LEU A 197 5.43 17.48 0.76
C LEU A 197 6.04 17.44 -0.64
N LEU A 198 5.21 17.44 -1.68
CA LEU A 198 5.68 17.40 -3.07
C LEU A 198 6.53 18.63 -3.42
N ASP A 199 6.13 19.82 -2.95
CA ASP A 199 6.84 21.09 -3.17
C ASP A 199 8.19 21.13 -2.44
N SER A 200 8.31 20.44 -1.31
CA SER A 200 9.55 20.29 -0.54
C SER A 200 10.44 19.11 -0.99
N GLY A 201 10.07 18.38 -2.03
CA GLY A 201 10.84 17.24 -2.55
C GLY A 201 10.58 15.91 -1.81
N ALA A 202 9.54 15.86 -0.98
CA ALA A 202 9.09 14.66 -0.29
C ALA A 202 7.78 14.13 -0.90
N CYS A 203 7.23 13.06 -0.32
CA CYS A 203 5.92 12.56 -0.69
C CYS A 203 5.21 11.89 0.49
N TYR A 204 3.89 11.71 0.35
CA TYR A 204 3.06 11.10 1.39
C TYR A 204 3.50 9.68 1.74
N VAL A 205 3.75 8.85 0.73
CA VAL A 205 4.25 7.48 0.94
C VAL A 205 5.61 7.51 1.64
N GLY A 206 6.46 8.50 1.32
CA GLY A 206 7.75 8.72 1.99
C GLY A 206 7.59 9.03 3.47
N LEU A 207 6.70 9.96 3.82
CA LEU A 207 6.38 10.29 5.21
C LEU A 207 5.83 9.07 5.96
N ALA A 208 4.85 8.37 5.37
CA ALA A 208 4.27 7.18 5.98
C ALA A 208 5.30 6.05 6.18
N THR A 209 6.22 5.87 5.20
CA THR A 209 7.31 4.90 5.28
C THR A 209 8.30 5.29 6.38
N PHE A 210 8.70 6.56 6.45
CA PHE A 210 9.58 7.09 7.48
C PHE A 210 9.05 6.79 8.88
N GLN A 211 7.78 7.11 9.14
CA GLN A 211 7.15 6.78 10.42
C GLN A 211 7.23 5.30 10.77
N LYS A 212 7.00 4.40 9.81
CA LYS A 212 7.05 2.94 10.07
C LYS A 212 8.48 2.45 10.28
N LEU A 213 9.46 3.03 9.61
CA LEU A 213 10.88 2.74 9.86
C LEU A 213 11.30 3.22 11.25
N CYS A 214 10.92 4.43 11.66
CA CYS A 214 11.16 4.93 13.03
C CYS A 214 10.53 4.02 14.09
N PHE A 215 9.27 3.59 13.89
CA PHE A 215 8.62 2.64 14.80
C PHE A 215 9.41 1.33 14.93
N LEU A 216 9.90 0.78 13.82
CA LEU A 216 10.64 -0.48 13.81
C LEU A 216 11.97 -0.42 14.57
N GLU A 217 12.58 0.76 14.76
CA GLU A 217 13.75 0.94 15.61
C GLU A 217 13.43 0.72 17.10
N HIS A 218 12.17 0.85 17.49
CA HIS A 218 11.71 0.66 18.88
C HIS A 218 11.05 -0.70 19.14
N LEU A 219 11.10 -1.62 18.18
CA LEU A 219 10.39 -2.91 18.28
C LEU A 219 10.79 -3.73 19.51
N GLU A 220 12.02 -3.61 19.97
CA GLU A 220 12.55 -4.30 21.17
C GLU A 220 11.87 -3.87 22.49
N ARG A 221 11.10 -2.77 22.48
CA ARG A 221 10.29 -2.35 23.61
C ARG A 221 9.06 -3.23 23.86
N PHE A 222 8.69 -4.02 22.86
CA PHE A 222 7.54 -4.91 22.89
C PHE A 222 8.04 -6.34 23.11
N ASP A 223 8.44 -6.66 24.35
CA ASP A 223 9.07 -7.92 24.74
C ASP A 223 8.22 -9.17 24.48
N PHE A 224 6.91 -8.97 24.29
CA PHE A 224 5.98 -10.03 23.86
C PHE A 224 6.03 -10.32 22.35
N VAL A 225 6.85 -9.60 21.57
CA VAL A 225 7.02 -9.81 20.13
C VAL A 225 8.35 -10.49 19.84
N ASP A 226 8.31 -11.49 18.99
CA ASP A 226 9.52 -12.10 18.42
C ASP A 226 10.08 -11.21 17.30
N PRO A 227 11.25 -10.58 17.48
CA PRO A 227 11.81 -9.64 16.50
C PRO A 227 12.21 -10.29 15.17
N GLU A 228 12.35 -11.63 15.14
CA GLU A 228 12.64 -12.37 13.91
C GLU A 228 11.38 -12.77 13.12
N ARG A 229 10.20 -12.56 13.70
CA ARG A 229 8.91 -12.90 13.07
C ARG A 229 8.03 -11.66 12.89
N ILE A 230 8.48 -10.71 12.05
CA ILE A 230 7.79 -9.45 11.78
C ILE A 230 7.23 -9.44 10.35
N ALA A 231 5.97 -9.03 10.21
CA ALA A 231 5.30 -8.85 8.94
C ALA A 231 4.58 -7.50 8.85
N ILE A 232 4.18 -7.16 7.64
CA ILE A 232 3.25 -6.04 7.37
C ILE A 232 1.99 -6.62 6.71
N SER A 233 0.83 -6.30 7.27
CA SER A 233 -0.48 -6.48 6.65
C SER A 233 -0.98 -5.12 6.20
N SER A 234 -1.41 -5.02 4.96
CA SER A 234 -1.78 -3.74 4.36
C SER A 234 -3.01 -3.85 3.46
N HIS A 235 -3.74 -2.75 3.30
CA HIS A 235 -4.89 -2.67 2.41
C HIS A 235 -4.85 -1.37 1.61
N SER A 236 -5.13 -1.46 0.29
CA SER A 236 -5.26 -0.31 -0.61
C SER A 236 -4.05 0.65 -0.48
N LEU A 237 -4.23 1.92 -0.16
CA LEU A 237 -3.13 2.89 0.04
C LEU A 237 -2.01 2.37 0.96
N GLY A 238 -2.35 1.61 1.99
CA GLY A 238 -1.37 1.02 2.91
C GLY A 238 -0.37 0.10 2.22
N THR A 239 -0.70 -0.47 1.06
CA THR A 239 0.20 -1.37 0.31
C THR A 239 1.43 -0.67 -0.25
N GLU A 240 1.31 0.60 -0.60
CA GLU A 240 2.42 1.41 -1.08
C GLU A 240 3.45 1.64 0.04
N THR A 241 2.96 2.00 1.23
CA THR A 241 3.80 2.12 2.43
C THR A 241 4.39 0.77 2.84
N ALA A 242 3.61 -0.32 2.74
CA ALA A 242 4.06 -1.66 3.11
C ALA A 242 5.22 -2.14 2.25
N ILE A 243 5.10 -2.02 0.91
CA ILE A 243 6.17 -2.47 0.02
C ILE A 243 7.42 -1.59 0.16
N ALA A 244 7.25 -0.28 0.33
CA ALA A 244 8.37 0.64 0.56
C ALA A 244 9.09 0.31 1.88
N THR A 245 8.36 0.19 2.98
CA THR A 245 8.91 -0.18 4.30
C THR A 245 9.61 -1.54 4.24
N GLY A 246 8.96 -2.53 3.61
CA GLY A 246 9.52 -3.88 3.50
C GLY A 246 10.80 -3.94 2.67
N LEU A 247 10.91 -3.18 1.60
CA LEU A 247 12.14 -3.08 0.80
C LEU A 247 13.28 -2.41 1.57
N LEU A 248 12.97 -1.41 2.39
CA LEU A 248 13.96 -0.62 3.13
C LEU A 248 14.31 -1.22 4.51
N CYS A 249 13.54 -2.20 5.01
CA CYS A 249 13.78 -2.88 6.29
C CYS A 249 13.87 -4.40 6.11
N ASN A 250 15.03 -4.97 6.40
CA ASN A 250 15.28 -6.41 6.26
C ASN A 250 14.63 -7.24 7.39
N ARG A 251 14.17 -6.62 8.48
CA ARG A 251 13.42 -7.30 9.56
C ARG A 251 12.08 -7.83 9.09
N ILE A 252 11.47 -7.22 8.07
CA ILE A 252 10.16 -7.64 7.54
C ILE A 252 10.32 -8.95 6.76
N LYS A 253 9.70 -10.02 7.23
CA LYS A 253 9.75 -11.37 6.64
C LYS A 253 8.62 -11.63 5.66
N ALA A 254 7.47 -10.96 5.85
CA ALA A 254 6.29 -11.12 4.99
C ALA A 254 5.55 -9.81 4.77
N ILE A 255 4.93 -9.67 3.60
CA ILE A 255 3.97 -8.61 3.29
C ILE A 255 2.67 -9.22 2.77
N VAL A 256 1.56 -8.79 3.35
CA VAL A 256 0.23 -8.94 2.78
C VAL A 256 -0.07 -7.66 2.00
N PHE A 257 -0.02 -7.74 0.69
CA PHE A 257 -0.37 -6.68 -0.24
C PHE A 257 -1.83 -6.88 -0.65
N ASN A 258 -2.77 -6.37 0.16
CA ASN A 258 -4.20 -6.46 -0.14
C ASN A 258 -4.61 -5.31 -1.02
N ASP A 259 -4.27 -5.45 -2.26
CA ASP A 259 -4.66 -4.62 -3.39
C ASP A 259 -4.45 -5.42 -4.68
N PHE A 260 -4.91 -4.89 -5.80
CA PHE A 260 -4.64 -5.47 -7.11
C PHE A 260 -3.36 -4.88 -7.71
N LEU A 261 -2.61 -5.71 -8.40
CA LEU A 261 -1.40 -5.24 -9.05
C LEU A 261 -1.73 -4.51 -10.35
N HIS A 262 -1.29 -3.27 -10.47
CA HIS A 262 -1.56 -2.39 -11.61
C HIS A 262 -0.34 -1.57 -12.02
N ASP A 263 -0.41 -0.96 -13.19
CA ASP A 263 0.59 -0.01 -13.69
C ASP A 263 -0.03 1.39 -13.78
N ASP A 264 0.51 2.32 -13.00
CA ASP A 264 0.02 3.70 -12.96
C ASP A 264 0.04 4.37 -14.33
N ARG A 265 1.03 4.09 -15.18
CA ARG A 265 1.13 4.66 -16.52
C ARG A 265 -0.10 4.34 -17.36
N ARG A 266 -0.62 3.11 -17.26
CA ARG A 266 -1.85 2.69 -17.93
C ARG A 266 -3.08 3.28 -17.28
N ARG A 267 -3.12 3.29 -15.95
CA ARG A 267 -4.25 3.82 -15.20
C ARG A 267 -4.44 5.32 -15.49
N TYR A 268 -3.37 6.10 -15.47
CA TYR A 268 -3.43 7.54 -15.77
C TYR A 268 -3.87 7.87 -17.19
N VAL A 269 -3.54 7.05 -18.18
CA VAL A 269 -3.90 7.34 -19.58
C VAL A 269 -5.22 6.70 -20.01
N SER A 270 -5.64 5.61 -19.38
CA SER A 270 -6.79 4.82 -19.84
C SER A 270 -8.07 5.19 -19.16
N VAL A 271 -8.02 5.52 -17.85
CA VAL A 271 -9.23 5.76 -17.06
C VAL A 271 -9.70 7.18 -17.23
N THR A 272 -10.93 7.33 -17.74
CA THR A 272 -11.65 8.60 -17.76
C THR A 272 -12.98 8.41 -17.04
N GLU A 273 -13.34 9.29 -16.13
CA GLU A 273 -14.69 9.26 -15.54
C GLU A 273 -15.71 9.93 -16.47
N GLU A 274 -16.96 9.79 -16.11
CA GLU A 274 -18.07 10.33 -16.89
C GLU A 274 -17.88 11.81 -17.20
N PRO A 275 -18.28 12.26 -18.41
CA PRO A 275 -17.97 13.59 -18.94
C PRO A 275 -18.44 14.79 -18.11
N GLU A 276 -19.28 14.57 -17.11
CA GLU A 276 -19.88 15.62 -16.28
C GLU A 276 -19.14 15.88 -14.96
N ARG A 277 -18.14 15.10 -14.63
CA ARG A 277 -17.28 15.34 -13.46
C ARG A 277 -15.90 15.76 -13.93
N GLU A 278 -15.48 16.94 -13.46
CA GLU A 278 -14.12 17.41 -13.67
C GLU A 278 -13.10 16.33 -13.45
N MET A 279 -12.24 16.19 -14.42
CA MET A 279 -11.10 15.27 -14.52
C MET A 279 -10.78 14.50 -13.23
N ILE A 280 -10.98 13.28 -13.35
CA ILE A 280 -10.80 12.24 -12.40
C ILE A 280 -9.46 12.30 -11.77
N GLN A 281 -9.51 12.54 -10.56
CA GLN A 281 -8.47 12.04 -9.70
C GLN A 281 -8.85 10.63 -9.23
N ASP A 282 -8.74 9.67 -10.12
CA ASP A 282 -8.83 8.29 -9.68
C ASP A 282 -7.66 7.94 -8.74
N ILE A 283 -6.56 8.70 -8.85
CA ILE A 283 -5.40 8.60 -7.97
C ILE A 283 -5.23 9.93 -7.27
N GLY A 284 -5.51 9.96 -5.97
CA GLY A 284 -5.22 11.14 -5.15
C GLY A 284 -3.71 11.44 -5.08
N ASN A 285 -3.35 12.70 -4.83
CA ASN A 285 -1.94 13.11 -4.77
C ASN A 285 -1.14 12.43 -3.64
N TRP A 286 -1.79 11.78 -2.69
CA TRP A 286 -1.15 10.91 -1.68
C TRP A 286 -0.58 9.61 -2.22
N HIS A 287 -0.92 9.22 -3.44
CA HIS A 287 -0.32 8.09 -4.15
C HIS A 287 0.93 8.47 -4.99
N ILE A 288 1.23 9.76 -5.09
CA ILE A 288 2.31 10.24 -5.93
C ILE A 288 3.66 10.10 -5.22
N ILE A 289 4.54 9.31 -5.81
CA ILE A 289 5.98 9.31 -5.53
C ILE A 289 6.63 10.00 -6.73
N PRO A 290 7.23 11.20 -6.56
CA PRO A 290 7.79 11.96 -7.67
C PRO A 290 8.80 11.15 -8.48
N GLY A 291 8.62 11.09 -9.79
CA GLY A 291 9.52 10.37 -10.69
C GLY A 291 9.36 8.84 -10.72
N LYS A 292 8.54 8.22 -9.85
CA LYS A 292 8.36 6.77 -9.76
C LYS A 292 8.24 6.09 -11.12
N MET A 293 7.35 6.56 -11.98
CA MET A 293 7.06 5.94 -13.26
C MET A 293 8.24 5.92 -14.26
N ARG A 294 9.28 6.72 -14.03
CA ARG A 294 10.51 6.69 -14.83
C ARG A 294 11.40 5.50 -14.48
N TYR A 295 11.28 4.99 -13.27
CA TYR A 295 12.21 3.98 -12.75
C TYR A 295 11.57 2.62 -12.59
N PHE A 296 10.36 2.52 -12.03
CA PHE A 296 9.70 1.24 -11.78
C PHE A 296 8.18 1.42 -11.67
N ALA A 297 7.46 0.31 -11.76
CA ALA A 297 6.05 0.18 -11.40
C ALA A 297 5.89 -0.72 -10.16
N PHE A 298 4.66 -0.93 -9.68
CA PHE A 298 4.42 -1.73 -8.48
C PHE A 298 4.86 -3.18 -8.63
N GLN A 299 4.72 -3.79 -9.81
CA GLN A 299 5.21 -5.14 -10.06
C GLN A 299 6.72 -5.26 -9.87
N ASP A 300 7.49 -4.21 -10.20
CA ASP A 300 8.94 -4.19 -10.03
C ASP A 300 9.33 -4.12 -8.54
N LEU A 301 8.58 -3.33 -7.75
CA LEU A 301 8.76 -3.26 -6.29
C LEU A 301 8.38 -4.58 -5.61
N CYS A 302 7.25 -5.18 -6.00
CA CYS A 302 6.83 -6.49 -5.49
C CYS A 302 7.84 -7.58 -5.89
N ALA A 303 8.36 -7.57 -7.12
CA ALA A 303 9.41 -8.46 -7.57
C ALA A 303 10.69 -8.30 -6.75
N ALA A 304 11.11 -7.06 -6.46
CA ALA A 304 12.29 -6.77 -5.66
C ALA A 304 12.17 -7.23 -4.19
N PHE A 305 10.98 -7.57 -3.71
CA PHE A 305 10.78 -8.11 -2.37
C PHE A 305 11.15 -9.59 -2.24
N ALA A 306 11.21 -10.35 -3.34
CA ALA A 306 11.66 -11.74 -3.32
C ALA A 306 13.06 -11.87 -2.67
N PRO A 307 13.38 -12.97 -1.96
CA PRO A 307 12.61 -14.21 -1.79
C PRO A 307 11.67 -14.20 -0.56
N ARG A 308 11.43 -13.06 0.10
CA ARG A 308 10.58 -12.98 1.29
C ARG A 308 9.11 -13.26 0.96
N TYR A 309 8.29 -13.58 1.95
CA TYR A 309 6.90 -13.97 1.74
C TYR A 309 6.02 -12.80 1.28
N LEU A 310 5.30 -12.97 0.17
CA LEU A 310 4.41 -11.96 -0.39
C LEU A 310 3.04 -12.57 -0.74
N ALA A 311 1.96 -11.99 -0.21
CA ALA A 311 0.62 -12.28 -0.67
C ALA A 311 0.07 -11.10 -1.47
N LEU A 312 -0.30 -11.33 -2.73
CA LEU A 312 -1.13 -10.45 -3.55
C LEU A 312 -2.57 -10.97 -3.47
N THR A 313 -3.47 -10.26 -2.76
CA THR A 313 -4.75 -10.85 -2.37
C THR A 313 -5.93 -10.42 -3.24
N GLU A 314 -5.74 -9.50 -4.16
CA GLU A 314 -6.76 -9.05 -5.11
C GLU A 314 -6.35 -9.24 -6.58
N GLY A 315 -5.33 -10.06 -6.84
CA GLY A 315 -4.88 -10.39 -8.18
C GLY A 315 -4.24 -9.22 -8.92
N GLY A 316 -4.62 -9.05 -10.17
CA GLY A 316 -4.08 -8.07 -11.09
C GLY A 316 -3.99 -8.62 -12.52
N ALA A 317 -3.54 -7.81 -13.46
CA ALA A 317 -3.32 -8.27 -14.82
C ALA A 317 -2.13 -9.26 -14.90
N GLU A 318 -2.30 -10.31 -15.69
CA GLU A 318 -1.33 -11.40 -15.84
C GLU A 318 0.07 -10.93 -16.20
N GLU A 319 0.16 -9.91 -17.05
CA GLU A 319 1.44 -9.32 -17.45
C GLU A 319 2.23 -8.73 -16.28
N PHE A 320 1.56 -8.18 -15.26
CA PHE A 320 2.21 -7.63 -14.06
C PHE A 320 2.53 -8.74 -13.06
N LEU A 321 1.62 -9.68 -12.89
CA LEU A 321 1.82 -10.82 -12.00
C LEU A 321 2.98 -11.69 -12.46
N SER A 322 3.13 -11.93 -13.77
CA SER A 322 4.23 -12.72 -14.33
C SER A 322 5.61 -12.13 -14.06
N VAL A 323 5.72 -10.80 -13.92
CA VAL A 323 6.97 -10.14 -13.49
C VAL A 323 7.36 -10.57 -12.09
N VAL A 324 6.41 -10.56 -11.16
CA VAL A 324 6.63 -10.95 -9.77
C VAL A 324 6.96 -12.44 -9.69
N GLU A 325 6.18 -13.29 -10.36
CA GLU A 325 6.41 -14.75 -10.39
C GLU A 325 7.80 -15.11 -10.92
N ARG A 326 8.26 -14.39 -11.96
CA ARG A 326 9.61 -14.60 -12.53
C ARG A 326 10.70 -14.32 -11.49
N ALA A 327 10.60 -13.23 -10.72
CA ALA A 327 11.56 -12.92 -9.66
C ALA A 327 11.61 -14.01 -8.58
N TYR A 328 10.44 -14.45 -8.11
CA TYR A 328 10.36 -15.52 -7.10
C TYR A 328 10.90 -16.86 -7.62
N ARG A 329 10.64 -17.17 -8.88
CA ARG A 329 11.18 -18.38 -9.55
C ARG A 329 12.72 -18.35 -9.62
N VAL A 330 13.31 -17.23 -10.01
CA VAL A 330 14.75 -17.04 -10.09
C VAL A 330 15.41 -17.19 -8.71
N CYS A 331 14.73 -16.74 -7.66
CA CYS A 331 15.18 -16.91 -6.28
C CYS A 331 15.02 -18.34 -5.75
N GLY A 332 14.29 -19.22 -6.45
CA GLY A 332 13.92 -20.55 -5.94
C GLY A 332 12.91 -20.48 -4.78
N ALA A 333 12.08 -19.46 -4.74
CA ALA A 333 11.15 -19.14 -3.66
C ALA A 333 9.71 -18.99 -4.17
N SER A 334 9.31 -19.72 -5.19
CA SER A 334 7.98 -19.64 -5.78
C SER A 334 6.86 -19.93 -4.77
N ASP A 335 7.14 -20.77 -3.78
CA ASP A 335 6.25 -21.10 -2.68
C ASP A 335 6.08 -19.97 -1.66
N HIS A 336 6.96 -18.97 -1.66
CA HIS A 336 6.82 -17.77 -0.82
C HIS A 336 5.89 -16.70 -1.45
N LEU A 337 5.51 -16.85 -2.70
CA LEU A 337 4.54 -15.99 -3.38
C LEU A 337 3.15 -16.64 -3.35
N GLN A 338 2.16 -15.88 -2.93
CA GLN A 338 0.76 -16.27 -2.98
C GLN A 338 -0.03 -15.23 -3.74
N ILE A 339 -0.71 -15.65 -4.80
CA ILE A 339 -1.61 -14.79 -5.60
C ILE A 339 -3.02 -15.32 -5.44
N THR A 340 -3.94 -14.43 -5.06
CA THR A 340 -5.36 -14.76 -4.87
C THR A 340 -6.21 -13.78 -5.66
N PHE A 341 -7.15 -14.29 -6.42
CA PHE A 341 -8.10 -13.48 -7.19
C PHE A 341 -9.46 -13.40 -6.48
N TYR A 342 -10.28 -12.48 -6.90
CA TYR A 342 -11.70 -12.51 -6.57
C TYR A 342 -12.36 -13.79 -7.09
N PRO A 343 -13.40 -14.33 -6.43
CA PRO A 343 -14.07 -15.54 -6.88
C PRO A 343 -14.52 -15.48 -8.34
N ALA A 344 -14.97 -14.32 -8.81
CA ALA A 344 -15.38 -14.09 -10.20
C ALA A 344 -14.24 -14.26 -11.21
N TYR A 345 -13.00 -14.14 -10.78
CA TYR A 345 -11.78 -14.22 -11.60
C TYR A 345 -10.84 -15.35 -11.17
N ALA A 346 -11.31 -16.27 -10.32
CA ALA A 346 -10.51 -17.41 -9.86
C ALA A 346 -10.14 -18.36 -11.00
N ASP A 347 -11.07 -18.61 -11.93
CA ASP A 347 -10.80 -19.37 -13.15
C ASP A 347 -10.02 -18.50 -14.16
N PRO A 348 -8.81 -18.91 -14.60
CA PRO A 348 -8.05 -18.22 -15.64
C PRO A 348 -8.85 -17.90 -16.91
N ALA A 349 -9.80 -18.75 -17.30
CA ALA A 349 -10.63 -18.54 -18.46
C ALA A 349 -11.54 -17.29 -18.37
N THR A 350 -11.76 -16.78 -17.17
CA THR A 350 -12.53 -15.53 -16.94
C THR A 350 -11.68 -14.26 -17.04
N ARG A 351 -10.35 -14.39 -17.08
CA ARG A 351 -9.41 -13.29 -17.22
C ARG A 351 -9.00 -13.11 -18.67
N ILE A 352 -9.99 -12.72 -19.50
CA ILE A 352 -9.77 -12.50 -20.94
C ILE A 352 -9.00 -11.20 -21.11
N MET A 353 -7.79 -11.28 -21.65
CA MET A 353 -7.03 -10.09 -22.00
C MET A 353 -7.71 -9.31 -23.13
N HIS A 354 -8.09 -8.08 -22.85
CA HIS A 354 -8.61 -7.13 -23.83
C HIS A 354 -7.45 -6.27 -24.36
N GLU A 355 -6.75 -6.78 -25.35
CA GLU A 355 -5.65 -6.05 -26.00
C GLU A 355 -6.11 -5.42 -27.33
N PRO A 356 -5.59 -4.23 -27.69
CA PRO A 356 -4.78 -3.33 -26.85
C PRO A 356 -5.64 -2.56 -25.84
N VAL A 357 -5.02 -2.20 -24.69
CA VAL A 357 -5.67 -1.27 -23.73
C VAL A 357 -5.89 0.07 -24.41
N PRO A 358 -7.12 0.62 -24.45
CA PRO A 358 -7.38 1.92 -25.04
C PRO A 358 -6.50 3.02 -24.42
N LEU A 359 -6.06 3.96 -25.24
CA LEU A 359 -5.25 5.08 -24.75
C LEU A 359 -6.01 5.97 -23.77
N PHE A 360 -7.32 6.08 -23.96
CA PHE A 360 -8.23 6.84 -23.07
C PHE A 360 -9.67 6.42 -23.32
N GLY A 361 -10.57 6.82 -22.43
CA GLY A 361 -12.02 6.64 -22.62
C GLY A 361 -12.59 5.39 -21.94
N LEU A 362 -11.81 4.69 -21.10
CA LEU A 362 -12.35 3.64 -20.26
C LEU A 362 -13.04 4.24 -19.04
N SER A 363 -14.24 3.74 -18.74
CA SER A 363 -14.82 3.98 -17.44
C SER A 363 -13.96 3.30 -16.35
N LYS A 364 -14.01 3.81 -15.14
CA LYS A 364 -13.36 3.19 -14.00
C LYS A 364 -13.80 1.73 -13.84
N ALA A 365 -15.11 1.46 -14.00
CA ALA A 365 -15.66 0.11 -13.92
C ALA A 365 -15.07 -0.82 -15.00
N ASP A 366 -14.97 -0.35 -16.24
CA ASP A 366 -14.39 -1.14 -17.33
C ASP A 366 -12.91 -1.43 -17.12
N TYR A 367 -12.13 -0.44 -16.67
CA TYR A 367 -10.72 -0.64 -16.36
C TYR A 367 -10.54 -1.72 -15.30
N TYR A 368 -11.27 -1.64 -14.20
CA TYR A 368 -11.13 -2.62 -13.12
C TYR A 368 -11.61 -4.01 -13.51
N THR A 369 -12.74 -4.12 -14.23
CA THR A 369 -13.30 -5.44 -14.56
C THR A 369 -12.59 -6.12 -15.73
N LYS A 370 -12.22 -5.36 -16.78
CA LYS A 370 -11.69 -5.91 -18.04
C LYS A 370 -10.17 -5.96 -18.11
N TYR A 371 -9.48 -5.11 -17.34
CA TYR A 371 -8.02 -4.96 -17.44
C TYR A 371 -7.26 -5.20 -16.12
N SER A 372 -7.97 -5.17 -14.99
CA SER A 372 -7.36 -5.39 -13.67
C SER A 372 -7.98 -6.55 -12.90
N TYR A 373 -9.12 -7.08 -13.36
CA TYR A 373 -9.86 -8.20 -12.76
C TYR A 373 -10.25 -7.98 -11.30
N VAL A 374 -10.71 -6.77 -10.99
CA VAL A 374 -11.09 -6.33 -9.65
C VAL A 374 -12.61 -6.15 -9.55
N VAL A 375 -13.17 -6.58 -8.45
CA VAL A 375 -14.55 -6.31 -8.08
C VAL A 375 -14.60 -5.11 -7.15
N VAL A 376 -14.61 -3.90 -7.71
CA VAL A 376 -14.51 -2.63 -6.95
C VAL A 376 -15.53 -2.53 -5.80
N PRO A 377 -16.81 -2.94 -5.96
CA PRO A 377 -17.75 -2.93 -4.84
C PRO A 377 -17.36 -3.83 -3.66
N ASP A 378 -16.47 -4.80 -3.87
CA ASP A 378 -15.97 -5.75 -2.87
C ASP A 378 -14.52 -5.49 -2.44
N HIS A 379 -13.95 -4.34 -2.83
CA HIS A 379 -12.59 -3.92 -2.42
C HIS A 379 -12.56 -3.72 -0.91
N SER A 380 -12.00 -4.70 -0.20
CA SER A 380 -11.89 -4.76 1.25
C SER A 380 -10.76 -5.68 1.65
N PHE A 381 -10.36 -5.65 2.91
CA PHE A 381 -9.33 -6.56 3.38
C PHE A 381 -9.78 -8.02 3.33
N ARG A 382 -8.91 -8.89 2.84
CA ARG A 382 -9.15 -10.32 2.62
C ARG A 382 -8.37 -11.16 3.63
N ALA A 383 -9.00 -11.39 4.79
CA ALA A 383 -8.33 -12.02 5.93
C ALA A 383 -7.86 -13.45 5.66
N GLU A 384 -8.67 -14.27 4.95
CA GLU A 384 -8.34 -15.68 4.74
C GLU A 384 -7.01 -15.86 3.99
N PRO A 385 -6.78 -15.31 2.78
CA PRO A 385 -5.49 -15.44 2.10
C PRO A 385 -4.34 -14.76 2.86
N ALA A 386 -4.60 -13.65 3.57
CA ALA A 386 -3.60 -12.99 4.40
C ALA A 386 -3.10 -13.90 5.52
N LEU A 387 -4.01 -14.47 6.30
CA LEU A 387 -3.70 -15.39 7.39
C LEU A 387 -3.01 -16.66 6.91
N LYS A 388 -3.41 -17.19 5.75
CA LYS A 388 -2.78 -18.38 5.17
C LYS A 388 -1.29 -18.15 4.92
N LEU A 389 -0.91 -17.03 4.30
CA LEU A 389 0.50 -16.70 4.08
C LEU A 389 1.25 -16.49 5.40
N LEU A 390 0.69 -15.69 6.31
CA LEU A 390 1.38 -15.34 7.56
C LEU A 390 1.57 -16.56 8.45
N LYS A 391 0.58 -17.44 8.57
CA LYS A 391 0.70 -18.70 9.31
C LYS A 391 1.81 -19.59 8.74
N ARG A 392 1.90 -19.71 7.43
CA ARG A 392 2.98 -20.44 6.76
C ARG A 392 4.34 -19.80 7.03
N CYS A 393 4.46 -18.47 6.85
CA CYS A 393 5.69 -17.74 7.10
C CYS A 393 6.22 -17.92 8.53
N PHE A 394 5.32 -17.93 9.52
CA PHE A 394 5.66 -17.97 10.94
C PHE A 394 5.59 -19.35 11.59
N GLY A 395 5.28 -20.40 10.82
CA GLY A 395 5.15 -21.76 11.33
C GLY A 395 3.97 -21.94 12.30
N LEU A 396 2.90 -21.18 12.11
CA LEU A 396 1.66 -21.24 12.91
C LEU A 396 0.60 -22.16 12.29
N GLU A 397 0.92 -22.87 11.22
CA GLU A 397 0.05 -23.89 10.67
C GLU A 397 -0.10 -25.01 11.72
N GLN A 398 -1.34 -25.31 12.12
CA GLN A 398 -1.58 -26.46 12.99
C GLN A 398 -1.02 -27.69 12.30
N SER A 399 -0.08 -28.40 12.95
CA SER A 399 0.24 -29.76 12.58
C SER A 399 -1.09 -30.52 12.55
N ARG A 400 -1.54 -30.94 11.37
CA ARG A 400 -2.67 -31.87 11.27
C ARG A 400 -2.24 -33.12 12.06
N ALA A 401 -2.78 -33.20 13.31
CA ALA A 401 -2.69 -34.40 14.10
C ALA A 401 -3.57 -35.50 13.50
#